data_9ded6e95a9ca56747cd60d825db44399
#
_entry.id   9ded6e95a9ca56747cd60d825db44399
#
_cell.length_a   1.000
_cell.length_b   1.000
_cell.length_c   1.000
_cell.angle_alpha   90.00
_cell.angle_beta   90.00
_cell.angle_gamma   90.00
#
_symmetry.space_group_name_H-M   'P 1'
#
loop_
_entity.id
_entity.type
_entity.pdbx_description
1 polymer ?
#
loop_
_entity_poly.entity_id
_entity_poly.type
_entity_poly.pdbx_seq_one_letter_code
_entity_poly.pdbx_strand_id
1 'polypeptide(L)'
;WEEFPIFMLAGKTGVAIFPANSEHQKLNLESRNVKIDHFAFNVSSQDFQKAQEYFKSIGESFQFKDHHYFHSIYLKDPDNHTVELTTLLVDENDFYN
;
A
#
# COMPACT_ATOMS: atom_id res chain seq x y z
N TRP A 1 -3.49 -3.38 15.67
CA TRP A 1 -2.37 -4.17 15.16
C TRP A 1 -1.81 -4.98 16.30
N GLU A 2 -1.81 -6.24 16.20
CA GLU A 2 -1.27 -7.06 17.28
C GLU A 2 0.22 -7.30 17.04
N GLU A 3 0.52 -8.20 16.14
CA GLU A 3 1.90 -8.55 15.87
C GLU A 3 2.35 -8.11 14.50
N PHE A 4 1.44 -8.06 13.55
CA PHE A 4 1.76 -7.79 12.16
C PHE A 4 0.74 -6.85 11.54
N PRO A 5 1.15 -6.05 10.56
CA PRO A 5 2.52 -5.90 10.06
C PRO A 5 3.43 -5.14 11.02
N ILE A 6 4.73 -5.28 10.83
CA ILE A 6 5.72 -4.49 11.55
C ILE A 6 6.01 -3.25 10.70
N PHE A 7 5.84 -2.07 11.29
CA PHE A 7 6.13 -0.80 10.61
C PHE A 7 7.46 -0.25 11.06
N MET A 8 8.31 0.11 10.09
CA MET A 8 9.55 0.84 10.32
C MET A 8 9.38 2.20 9.71
N LEU A 9 9.18 3.22 10.55
CA LEU A 9 8.82 4.55 10.09
C LEU A 9 10.01 5.52 10.18
N ALA A 10 10.10 6.39 9.17
CA ALA A 10 10.98 7.54 9.15
C ALA A 10 10.09 8.76 8.90
N GLY A 11 9.62 9.39 9.97
CA GLY A 11 8.60 10.43 9.88
C GLY A 11 7.28 9.87 9.37
N LYS A 12 6.83 10.36 8.22
CA LYS A 12 5.56 9.95 7.60
C LYS A 12 5.74 8.91 6.51
N THR A 13 6.94 8.41 6.33
CA THR A 13 7.23 7.36 5.36
C THR A 13 7.78 6.15 6.08
N GLY A 14 7.69 5.00 5.46
CA GLY A 14 8.19 3.81 6.11
C GLY A 14 8.01 2.56 5.29
N VAL A 15 8.40 1.46 5.92
CA VAL A 15 8.29 0.13 5.34
C VAL A 15 7.43 -0.72 6.27
N ALA A 16 6.45 -1.42 5.70
CA ALA A 16 5.67 -2.41 6.43
C ALA A 16 6.19 -3.79 6.07
N ILE A 17 6.52 -4.57 7.08
CA ILE A 17 7.07 -5.91 6.91
C ILE A 17 6.00 -6.92 7.31
N PHE A 18 5.68 -7.82 6.40
CA PHE A 18 4.72 -8.89 6.62
C PHE A 18 5.44 -10.24 6.59
N PRO A 19 5.05 -11.19 7.45
CA PRO A 19 5.66 -12.51 7.41
C PRO A 19 5.26 -13.25 6.14
N ALA A 20 6.21 -13.98 5.57
CA ALA A 20 5.93 -14.87 4.46
C ALA A 20 5.09 -16.06 4.95
N ASN A 21 4.20 -16.54 4.12
CA ASN A 21 3.43 -17.75 4.43
C ASN A 21 3.96 -18.95 3.64
N SER A 22 3.32 -20.11 3.80
CA SER A 22 3.78 -21.34 3.16
C SER A 22 3.72 -21.33 1.64
N GLU A 23 2.96 -20.41 1.06
CA GLU A 23 2.84 -20.28 -0.40
C GLU A 23 3.95 -19.40 -1.00
N HIS A 24 4.67 -18.67 -0.16
CA HIS A 24 5.74 -17.80 -0.60
C HIS A 24 7.05 -18.59 -0.73
N GLN A 25 7.78 -18.31 -1.79
CA GLN A 25 9.08 -18.94 -2.00
C GLN A 25 10.18 -17.97 -1.63
N LYS A 26 11.22 -18.51 -0.97
CA LYS A 26 12.40 -17.70 -0.69
C LYS A 26 13.17 -17.42 -1.96
N LEU A 27 13.68 -16.21 -2.10
CA LEU A 27 14.62 -15.88 -3.15
C LEU A 27 15.99 -16.44 -2.79
N ASN A 28 16.72 -16.91 -3.80
CA ASN A 28 18.10 -17.28 -3.65
C ASN A 28 18.89 -16.05 -3.16
N LEU A 29 19.81 -16.23 -2.24
CA LEU A 29 20.62 -15.12 -1.69
C LEU A 29 21.42 -14.38 -2.77
N GLU A 30 21.76 -15.05 -3.85
CA GLU A 30 22.50 -14.45 -4.96
C GLU A 30 21.59 -13.82 -6.02
N SER A 31 20.28 -13.94 -5.86
CA SER A 31 19.34 -13.37 -6.80
C SER A 31 19.40 -11.84 -6.78
N ARG A 32 19.34 -11.24 -7.97
CA ARG A 32 19.21 -9.79 -8.10
C ARG A 32 17.75 -9.36 -8.19
N ASN A 33 16.84 -10.31 -8.15
CA ASN A 33 15.41 -10.02 -8.16
C ASN A 33 14.99 -9.54 -6.77
N VAL A 34 14.39 -8.38 -6.74
CA VAL A 34 13.84 -7.82 -5.52
C VAL A 34 12.35 -8.08 -5.50
N LYS A 35 11.88 -8.68 -4.42
CA LYS A 35 10.46 -8.97 -4.28
C LYS A 35 9.86 -7.97 -3.32
N ILE A 36 9.16 -7.00 -3.87
CA ILE A 36 8.36 -6.06 -3.11
C ILE A 36 6.91 -6.40 -3.38
N ASP A 37 6.12 -6.58 -2.31
CA ASP A 37 4.71 -6.94 -2.47
C ASP A 37 3.94 -5.81 -3.16
N HIS A 38 4.05 -4.60 -2.63
CA HIS A 38 3.42 -3.43 -3.25
C HIS A 38 4.04 -2.14 -2.70
N PHE A 39 3.72 -1.04 -3.38
CA PHE A 39 4.07 0.31 -2.95
C PHE A 39 2.81 1.03 -2.51
N ALA A 40 2.90 1.86 -1.48
CA ALA A 40 1.79 2.67 -1.03
C ALA A 40 2.18 4.14 -1.02
N PHE A 41 1.31 4.98 -1.59
CA PHE A 41 1.45 6.43 -1.57
C PHE A 41 0.36 7.02 -0.71
N ASN A 42 0.74 7.88 0.22
CA ASN A 42 -0.20 8.60 1.05
C ASN A 42 -0.69 9.84 0.30
N VAL A 43 -1.99 9.95 0.11
CA VAL A 43 -2.61 11.07 -0.60
C VAL A 43 -3.71 11.69 0.26
N SER A 44 -4.07 12.92 -0.04
CA SER A 44 -5.20 13.58 0.62
C SER A 44 -6.51 12.88 0.27
N SER A 45 -7.53 13.06 1.11
CA SER A 45 -8.85 12.50 0.83
C SER A 45 -9.43 13.03 -0.47
N GLN A 46 -9.15 14.28 -0.80
CA GLN A 46 -9.55 14.89 -2.07
C GLN A 46 -8.89 14.21 -3.27
N ASP A 47 -7.58 14.02 -3.19
CA ASP A 47 -6.83 13.36 -4.27
C ASP A 47 -7.20 11.88 -4.37
N PHE A 48 -7.50 11.25 -3.26
CA PHE A 48 -7.97 9.87 -3.23
C PHE A 48 -9.27 9.73 -4.02
N GLN A 49 -10.22 10.64 -3.80
CA GLN A 49 -11.47 10.64 -4.54
C GLN A 49 -11.27 10.93 -6.03
N LYS A 50 -10.44 11.91 -6.35
CA LYS A 50 -10.12 12.25 -7.74
C LYS A 50 -9.45 11.09 -8.48
N ALA A 51 -8.57 10.37 -7.80
CA ALA A 51 -7.90 9.21 -8.38
C ALA A 51 -8.91 8.12 -8.75
N GLN A 52 -9.86 7.83 -7.86
CA GLN A 52 -10.90 6.84 -8.15
C GLN A 52 -11.74 7.24 -9.36
N GLU A 53 -12.13 8.50 -9.43
CA GLU A 53 -12.89 9.02 -10.57
C GLU A 53 -12.11 8.93 -11.87
N TYR A 54 -10.83 9.28 -11.81
CA TYR A 54 -9.96 9.21 -12.98
C TYR A 54 -9.80 7.78 -13.50
N PHE A 55 -9.50 6.83 -12.61
CA PHE A 55 -9.31 5.44 -13.01
C PHE A 55 -10.59 4.85 -13.59
N LYS A 56 -11.73 5.18 -13.02
CA LYS A 56 -13.03 4.78 -13.60
C LYS A 56 -13.21 5.36 -14.99
N SER A 57 -12.82 6.62 -15.19
CA SER A 57 -13.01 7.29 -16.47
C SER A 57 -12.18 6.68 -17.59
N ILE A 58 -11.01 6.13 -17.27
CA ILE A 58 -10.14 5.49 -18.26
C ILE A 58 -10.30 3.97 -18.32
N GLY A 59 -11.24 3.41 -17.57
CA GLY A 59 -11.50 1.98 -17.56
C GLY A 59 -10.46 1.14 -16.82
N GLU A 60 -9.68 1.77 -15.94
CA GLU A 60 -8.68 1.07 -15.14
C GLU A 60 -9.33 0.47 -13.91
N SER A 61 -9.12 -0.83 -13.69
CA SER A 61 -9.68 -1.53 -12.54
C SER A 61 -8.84 -1.27 -11.28
N PHE A 62 -9.53 -1.13 -10.16
CA PHE A 62 -8.86 -1.05 -8.86
C PHE A 62 -9.73 -1.71 -7.80
N GLN A 63 -9.11 -2.10 -6.69
CA GLN A 63 -9.79 -2.70 -5.55
C GLN A 63 -9.75 -1.73 -4.38
N PHE A 64 -10.92 -1.42 -3.81
CA PHE A 64 -11.02 -0.58 -2.62
C PHE A 64 -10.97 -1.46 -1.37
N LYS A 65 -10.24 -0.99 -0.34
CA LYS A 65 -10.24 -1.63 0.97
C LYS A 65 -10.34 -0.61 2.08
N ASP A 66 -11.14 -0.95 3.08
CA ASP A 66 -11.25 -0.19 4.32
C ASP A 66 -10.34 -0.84 5.36
N HIS A 67 -9.31 -0.10 5.77
CA HIS A 67 -8.34 -0.57 6.77
C HIS A 67 -8.58 0.05 8.14
N HIS A 68 -9.79 0.52 8.40
CA HIS A 68 -10.23 1.09 9.67
C HIS A 68 -9.70 2.52 9.90
N TYR A 69 -8.38 2.72 9.95
CA TYR A 69 -7.78 4.04 10.13
C TYR A 69 -7.47 4.76 8.82
N PHE A 70 -7.56 4.05 7.72
CA PHE A 70 -7.31 4.61 6.40
C PHE A 70 -8.04 3.79 5.34
N HIS A 71 -8.27 4.43 4.21
CA HIS A 71 -8.84 3.77 3.04
C HIS A 71 -7.76 3.63 1.98
N SER A 72 -7.84 2.57 1.20
CA SER A 72 -6.87 2.30 0.15
C SER A 72 -7.55 1.85 -1.13
N ILE A 73 -6.92 2.16 -2.25
CA ILE A 73 -7.21 1.50 -3.53
C ILE A 73 -5.93 0.86 -4.04
N TYR A 74 -6.08 -0.30 -4.65
CA TYR A 74 -4.98 -1.11 -5.18
C TYR A 74 -5.19 -1.29 -6.68
N LEU A 75 -4.14 -1.08 -7.45
CA LEU A 75 -4.17 -1.28 -8.89
C LEU A 75 -2.82 -1.81 -9.35
N LYS A 76 -2.74 -2.21 -10.62
CA LYS A 76 -1.52 -2.76 -11.21
C LYS A 76 -0.89 -1.75 -12.14
N ASP A 77 0.44 -1.64 -12.10
CA ASP A 77 1.18 -0.87 -13.09
C ASP A 77 1.40 -1.73 -14.36
N PRO A 78 1.97 -1.15 -15.43
CA PRO A 78 2.21 -1.92 -16.67
C PRO A 78 3.08 -3.15 -16.49
N ASP A 79 3.95 -3.17 -15.50
CA ASP A 79 4.82 -4.31 -15.21
C ASP A 79 4.21 -5.27 -14.19
N ASN A 80 2.92 -5.09 -13.88
CA ASN A 80 2.16 -5.93 -12.95
C ASN A 80 2.58 -5.79 -11.49
N HIS A 81 3.22 -4.68 -11.12
CA HIS A 81 3.44 -4.35 -9.71
C HIS A 81 2.16 -3.81 -9.11
N THR A 82 1.89 -4.18 -7.86
CA THR A 82 0.75 -3.62 -7.15
C THR A 82 1.11 -2.24 -6.61
N VAL A 83 0.26 -1.26 -6.90
CA VAL A 83 0.40 0.11 -6.40
C VAL A 83 -0.81 0.41 -5.53
N GLU A 84 -0.56 0.93 -4.34
CA GLU A 84 -1.60 1.31 -3.41
C GLU A 84 -1.63 2.84 -3.27
N LEU A 85 -2.82 3.43 -3.33
CA LEU A 85 -3.02 4.81 -2.89
C LEU A 85 -3.81 4.73 -1.60
N THR A 86 -3.34 5.42 -0.57
CA THR A 86 -3.97 5.35 0.75
C THR A 86 -4.23 6.76 1.29
N THR A 87 -5.32 6.92 2.01
CA THR A 87 -5.66 8.19 2.65
C THR A 87 -6.05 7.93 4.10
N LEU A 88 -5.51 8.74 5.01
CA LEU A 88 -5.81 8.62 6.43
C LEU A 88 -7.20 9.13 6.74
N LEU A 89 -7.89 8.43 7.64
CA LEU A 89 -9.19 8.81 8.16
C LEU A 89 -9.08 9.48 9.53
N VAL A 90 -7.87 9.50 10.11
CA VAL A 90 -7.59 10.09 11.41
C VAL A 90 -6.51 11.17 11.25
N ASP A 91 -6.31 11.96 12.30
CA ASP A 91 -5.29 13.00 12.28
C ASP A 91 -3.89 12.36 12.14
N GLU A 92 -3.04 12.96 11.31
CA GLU A 92 -1.68 12.47 11.08
C GLU A 92 -0.89 12.33 12.38
N ASN A 93 -1.06 13.28 13.29
CA ASN A 93 -0.34 13.24 14.56
C ASN A 93 -0.74 12.04 15.40
N ASP A 94 -2.01 11.63 15.32
CA ASP A 94 -2.48 10.46 16.04
C ASP A 94 -2.02 9.16 15.40
N PHE A 95 -1.79 9.16 14.09
CA PHE A 95 -1.38 7.95 13.36
C PHE A 95 0.11 7.69 13.44
N TYR A 96 0.94 8.75 13.30
CA TYR A 96 2.38 8.61 13.22
C TYR A 96 3.11 8.74 14.55
N ASN A 97 2.42 9.12 15.61
CA ASN A 97 3.04 9.25 16.94
C ASN A 97 2.76 8.04 17.84
#